data_5cdea0e838c3f3881b69cab8c49712b3
#
_entry.id   5cdea0e838c3f3881b69cab8c49712b3
#
_cell.length_a   1.000
_cell.length_b   1.000
_cell.length_c   1.000
_cell.angle_alpha   90.00
_cell.angle_beta   90.00
_cell.angle_gamma   90.00
#
_symmetry.space_group_name_H-M   'P 1'
#
loop_
_entity.id
_entity.type
_entity.pdbx_description
1 polymer ?
#
loop_
_entity_poly.entity_id
_entity_poly.type
_entity_poly.pdbx_seq_one_letter_code
_entity_poly.pdbx_strand_id
1 'polypeptide(L)'
;MDNLRLKEQQSFYQSHRDRIQEHFDKIAPARDQWLARNRYYYDDIESLCRFVIPQGCRVLEIGCGTGQLLHALQPSYGLGIDLSPALIAQARTQYPNLHFDVMDVASLEVDEPFDYVVLAGTVGYLADVQQAFKQLHRVCAPQTRIIITHYSYLWQPLLNWAESIGQRMPQPAQNWLSQEDLKNLLALTGFEVIRQGSRFIAPKKIPFVATGINRYLGRIAPFDQLGLTSYVIARPAYFQPETLIDHSYSVSVVIPARNEEGNIENALRRLPAMGSKTEVIFVEGNSTDNTWDEIQRVAEEYKDRWDISCFKQSGKGKADAVRKGFAHAKGDILMILDADLTAPPE
;
A
#
# COMPACT_ATOMS: atom_id res chain seq x y z
N MET A 1 -2.94 -38.95 4.27
CA MET A 1 -3.48 -38.22 3.12
C MET A 1 -2.84 -36.84 2.95
N ASP A 2 -2.47 -36.13 4.01
CA ASP A 2 -1.88 -34.76 3.89
C ASP A 2 -0.50 -34.72 3.22
N ASN A 3 0.35 -35.71 3.45
CA ASN A 3 1.71 -35.74 2.90
C ASN A 3 1.76 -35.94 1.37
N LEU A 4 0.76 -36.61 0.80
CA LEU A 4 0.65 -36.82 -0.65
C LEU A 4 0.15 -35.53 -1.34
N ARG A 5 -0.83 -34.86 -0.76
CA ARG A 5 -1.36 -33.58 -1.25
C ARG A 5 -0.27 -32.47 -1.22
N LEU A 6 0.50 -32.41 -0.16
CA LEU A 6 1.62 -31.46 -0.05
C LEU A 6 2.69 -31.71 -1.13
N LYS A 7 3.03 -32.96 -1.41
CA LYS A 7 4.00 -33.29 -2.48
C LYS A 7 3.47 -32.96 -3.87
N GLU A 8 2.20 -33.24 -4.14
CA GLU A 8 1.55 -32.89 -5.41
C GLU A 8 1.49 -31.38 -5.61
N GLN A 9 1.18 -30.63 -4.56
CA GLN A 9 1.15 -29.18 -4.58
C GLN A 9 2.55 -28.59 -4.82
N GLN A 10 3.57 -29.08 -4.13
CA GLN A 10 4.96 -28.67 -4.35
C GLN A 10 5.45 -28.98 -5.77
N SER A 11 5.09 -30.16 -6.30
CA SER A 11 5.43 -30.54 -7.68
C SER A 11 4.75 -29.62 -8.70
N PHE A 12 3.50 -29.22 -8.46
CA PHE A 12 2.78 -28.27 -9.31
C PHE A 12 3.46 -26.90 -9.32
N TYR A 13 3.80 -26.36 -8.16
CA TYR A 13 4.49 -25.07 -8.04
C TYR A 13 5.84 -25.08 -8.72
N GLN A 14 6.62 -26.13 -8.55
CA GLN A 14 7.92 -26.27 -9.19
C GLN A 14 7.78 -26.32 -10.72
N SER A 15 6.87 -27.14 -11.24
CA SER A 15 6.61 -27.25 -12.67
C SER A 15 6.10 -25.94 -13.29
N HIS A 16 5.28 -25.17 -12.54
CA HIS A 16 4.83 -23.86 -13.01
C HIS A 16 5.98 -22.87 -13.08
N ARG A 17 6.79 -22.79 -12.02
CA ARG A 17 7.98 -21.94 -11.93
C ARG A 17 8.95 -22.22 -13.08
N ASP A 18 9.28 -23.50 -13.33
CA ASP A 18 10.22 -23.90 -14.37
C ASP A 18 9.72 -23.48 -15.76
N ARG A 19 8.41 -23.62 -16.03
CA ARG A 19 7.80 -23.16 -17.29
C ARG A 19 7.89 -21.64 -17.47
N ILE A 20 7.64 -20.87 -16.40
CA ILE A 20 7.75 -19.40 -16.43
C ILE A 20 9.19 -18.99 -16.69
N GLN A 21 10.14 -19.57 -15.96
CA GLN A 21 11.56 -19.31 -16.14
C GLN A 21 12.02 -19.62 -17.56
N GLU A 22 11.76 -20.83 -18.07
CA GLU A 22 12.13 -21.26 -19.42
C GLU A 22 11.56 -20.32 -20.49
N HIS A 23 10.30 -19.92 -20.33
CA HIS A 23 9.68 -18.99 -21.25
C HIS A 23 10.42 -17.64 -21.29
N PHE A 24 10.71 -17.04 -20.14
CA PHE A 24 11.37 -15.75 -20.09
C PHE A 24 12.84 -15.83 -20.47
N ASP A 25 13.55 -16.91 -20.18
CA ASP A 25 14.91 -17.15 -20.68
C ASP A 25 14.94 -17.21 -22.20
N LYS A 26 13.95 -17.88 -22.83
CA LYS A 26 13.82 -17.96 -24.28
C LYS A 26 13.57 -16.60 -24.95
N ILE A 27 12.80 -15.73 -24.28
CA ILE A 27 12.44 -14.42 -24.84
C ILE A 27 13.51 -13.35 -24.52
N ALA A 28 14.37 -13.58 -23.55
CA ALA A 28 15.36 -12.61 -23.08
C ALA A 28 16.11 -11.90 -24.23
N PRO A 29 16.60 -12.56 -25.27
CA PRO A 29 17.30 -11.90 -26.38
C PRO A 29 16.45 -10.88 -27.16
N ALA A 30 15.12 -11.06 -27.17
CA ALA A 30 14.21 -10.19 -27.91
C ALA A 30 13.45 -9.21 -26.97
N ARG A 31 13.66 -9.29 -25.65
CA ARG A 31 12.91 -8.54 -24.63
C ARG A 31 12.95 -7.05 -24.88
N ASP A 32 14.12 -6.48 -25.08
CA ASP A 32 14.29 -5.03 -25.27
C ASP A 32 13.66 -4.53 -26.57
N GLN A 33 13.65 -5.34 -27.64
CA GLN A 33 12.95 -5.00 -28.85
C GLN A 33 11.43 -4.90 -28.63
N TRP A 34 10.86 -5.82 -27.83
CA TRP A 34 9.45 -5.78 -27.46
C TRP A 34 9.11 -4.59 -26.56
N LEU A 35 9.99 -4.26 -25.61
CA LEU A 35 9.86 -3.05 -24.77
C LEU A 35 9.85 -1.79 -25.65
N ALA A 36 10.79 -1.67 -26.57
CA ALA A 36 10.88 -0.53 -27.50
C ALA A 36 9.64 -0.43 -28.40
N ARG A 37 9.15 -1.56 -28.94
CA ARG A 37 7.95 -1.60 -29.81
C ARG A 37 6.68 -1.17 -29.07
N ASN A 38 6.57 -1.48 -27.79
CA ASN A 38 5.43 -1.16 -26.94
C ASN A 38 5.74 -0.03 -25.94
N ARG A 39 6.72 0.81 -26.26
CA ARG A 39 7.22 1.88 -25.38
C ARG A 39 6.12 2.74 -24.76
N TYR A 40 5.09 3.08 -25.54
CA TYR A 40 3.96 3.89 -25.09
C TYR A 40 3.23 3.28 -23.88
N TYR A 41 3.11 1.95 -23.83
CA TYR A 41 2.54 1.23 -22.67
C TYR A 41 3.49 1.27 -21.47
N TYR A 42 4.77 0.99 -21.67
CA TYR A 42 5.76 1.00 -20.58
C TYR A 42 6.02 2.40 -20.04
N ASP A 43 5.93 3.44 -20.87
CA ASP A 43 6.01 4.84 -20.44
C ASP A 43 4.85 5.21 -19.49
N ASP A 44 3.65 4.65 -19.65
CA ASP A 44 2.54 4.88 -18.73
C ASP A 44 2.77 4.22 -17.38
N ILE A 45 3.31 2.97 -17.36
CA ILE A 45 3.69 2.29 -16.11
C ILE A 45 4.80 3.05 -15.40
N GLU A 46 5.83 3.46 -16.11
CA GLU A 46 6.92 4.28 -15.58
C GLU A 46 6.41 5.60 -15.01
N SER A 47 5.52 6.28 -15.72
CA SER A 47 4.89 7.52 -15.26
C SER A 47 4.06 7.32 -13.98
N LEU A 48 3.33 6.21 -13.86
CA LEU A 48 2.62 5.87 -12.62
C LEU A 48 3.59 5.67 -11.45
N CYS A 49 4.63 4.86 -11.67
CA CYS A 49 5.60 4.56 -10.61
C CYS A 49 6.38 5.82 -10.20
N ARG A 50 6.83 6.65 -11.13
CA ARG A 50 7.49 7.93 -10.84
C ARG A 50 6.60 8.95 -10.14
N PHE A 51 5.30 8.91 -10.36
CA PHE A 51 4.35 9.76 -9.63
C PHE A 51 4.21 9.36 -8.16
N VAL A 52 4.33 8.06 -7.87
CA VAL A 52 4.15 7.51 -6.51
C VAL A 52 5.47 7.43 -5.75
N ILE A 53 6.58 7.12 -6.44
CA ILE A 53 7.90 6.87 -5.86
C ILE A 53 8.78 8.12 -6.03
N PRO A 54 9.13 8.82 -4.96
CA PRO A 54 10.13 9.88 -5.01
C PRO A 54 11.51 9.35 -5.42
N GLN A 55 12.31 10.19 -6.04
CA GLN A 55 13.71 9.84 -6.32
C GLN A 55 14.50 9.66 -5.02
N GLY A 56 15.52 8.81 -5.05
CA GLY A 56 16.41 8.60 -3.91
C GLY A 56 15.85 7.65 -2.84
N CYS A 57 14.71 7.01 -3.06
CA CYS A 57 14.17 5.98 -2.19
C CYS A 57 14.88 4.63 -2.39
N ARG A 58 14.75 3.72 -1.41
CA ARG A 58 15.12 2.31 -1.53
C ARG A 58 13.98 1.56 -2.22
N VAL A 59 14.25 0.95 -3.36
CA VAL A 59 13.23 0.30 -4.20
C VAL A 59 13.59 -1.16 -4.48
N LEU A 60 12.64 -2.07 -4.21
CA LEU A 60 12.67 -3.46 -4.66
C LEU A 60 11.71 -3.62 -5.85
N GLU A 61 12.20 -4.11 -6.98
CA GLU A 61 11.35 -4.51 -8.10
C GLU A 61 11.32 -6.03 -8.24
N ILE A 62 10.13 -6.62 -8.14
CA ILE A 62 9.88 -8.05 -8.26
C ILE A 62 9.39 -8.37 -9.67
N GLY A 63 10.10 -9.27 -10.37
CA GLY A 63 9.91 -9.50 -11.80
C GLY A 63 10.49 -8.36 -12.63
N CYS A 64 11.69 -7.92 -12.30
CA CYS A 64 12.33 -6.73 -12.89
C CYS A 64 12.71 -6.88 -14.37
N GLY A 65 12.70 -8.09 -14.91
CA GLY A 65 13.12 -8.35 -16.28
C GLY A 65 14.53 -7.83 -16.57
N THR A 66 14.67 -6.96 -17.57
CA THR A 66 15.96 -6.32 -17.93
C THR A 66 16.28 -5.06 -17.08
N GLY A 67 15.52 -4.76 -16.02
CA GLY A 67 15.82 -3.68 -15.06
C GLY A 67 15.47 -2.27 -15.52
N GLN A 68 14.77 -2.10 -16.65
CA GLN A 68 14.48 -0.80 -17.24
C GLN A 68 13.64 0.10 -16.31
N LEU A 69 12.59 -0.44 -15.68
CA LEU A 69 11.74 0.33 -14.79
C LEU A 69 12.50 0.75 -13.53
N LEU A 70 13.24 -0.18 -12.90
CA LEU A 70 14.04 0.11 -11.72
C LEU A 70 15.06 1.24 -11.98
N HIS A 71 15.75 1.19 -13.13
CA HIS A 71 16.67 2.25 -13.55
C HIS A 71 15.94 3.59 -13.72
N ALA A 72 14.77 3.58 -14.36
CA ALA A 72 13.99 4.79 -14.59
C ALA A 72 13.52 5.46 -13.29
N LEU A 73 13.36 4.72 -12.18
CA LEU A 73 12.95 5.24 -10.88
C LEU A 73 14.07 5.99 -10.14
N GLN A 74 15.33 5.84 -10.55
CA GLN A 74 16.49 6.50 -9.93
C GLN A 74 16.56 6.31 -8.40
N PRO A 75 16.55 5.06 -7.90
CA PRO A 75 16.61 4.80 -6.47
C PRO A 75 17.99 5.13 -5.89
N SER A 76 18.06 5.41 -4.57
CA SER A 76 19.34 5.47 -3.86
C SER A 76 19.94 4.07 -3.65
N TYR A 77 19.08 3.08 -3.47
CA TYR A 77 19.40 1.66 -3.49
C TYR A 77 18.28 0.93 -4.24
N GLY A 78 18.63 0.26 -5.32
CA GLY A 78 17.69 -0.50 -6.16
C GLY A 78 18.09 -1.96 -6.22
N LEU A 79 17.15 -2.85 -5.83
CA LEU A 79 17.27 -4.28 -6.00
C LEU A 79 16.19 -4.77 -6.97
N GLY A 80 16.57 -5.41 -8.06
CA GLY A 80 15.67 -6.10 -8.97
C GLY A 80 15.79 -7.61 -8.80
N ILE A 81 14.69 -8.32 -8.64
CA ILE A 81 14.67 -9.78 -8.64
C ILE A 81 13.81 -10.32 -9.78
N ASP A 82 14.24 -11.42 -10.38
CA ASP A 82 13.51 -12.12 -11.44
C ASP A 82 13.85 -13.62 -11.41
N LEU A 83 12.94 -14.45 -11.90
CA LEU A 83 13.17 -15.90 -12.03
C LEU A 83 14.14 -16.26 -13.16
N SER A 84 14.27 -15.40 -14.18
CA SER A 84 15.06 -15.66 -15.38
C SER A 84 16.52 -15.25 -15.21
N PRO A 85 17.47 -16.21 -15.13
CA PRO A 85 18.91 -15.89 -15.14
C PRO A 85 19.34 -15.10 -16.37
N ALA A 86 18.72 -15.35 -17.53
CA ALA A 86 19.05 -14.67 -18.78
C ALA A 86 18.66 -13.17 -18.74
N LEU A 87 17.49 -12.83 -18.18
CA LEU A 87 17.08 -11.45 -18.00
C LEU A 87 17.96 -10.72 -16.98
N ILE A 88 18.26 -11.37 -15.85
CA ILE A 88 19.14 -10.80 -14.81
C ILE A 88 20.56 -10.55 -15.35
N ALA A 89 21.12 -11.44 -16.18
CA ALA A 89 22.42 -11.21 -16.79
C ALA A 89 22.41 -9.96 -17.69
N GLN A 90 21.34 -9.73 -18.46
CA GLN A 90 21.17 -8.51 -19.24
C GLN A 90 21.02 -7.27 -18.34
N ALA A 91 20.19 -7.34 -17.29
CA ALA A 91 19.98 -6.25 -16.36
C ALA A 91 21.29 -5.79 -15.70
N ARG A 92 22.11 -6.74 -15.24
CA ARG A 92 23.43 -6.47 -14.65
C ARG A 92 24.39 -5.78 -15.64
N THR A 93 24.33 -6.17 -16.91
CA THR A 93 25.15 -5.58 -17.97
C THR A 93 24.68 -4.17 -18.32
N GLN A 94 23.37 -3.94 -18.41
CA GLN A 94 22.81 -2.66 -18.80
C GLN A 94 22.87 -1.62 -17.70
N TYR A 95 22.73 -2.05 -16.43
CA TYR A 95 22.62 -1.14 -15.28
C TYR A 95 23.56 -1.55 -14.13
N PRO A 96 24.88 -1.44 -14.31
CA PRO A 96 25.88 -1.92 -13.33
C PRO A 96 25.82 -1.20 -11.96
N ASN A 97 25.13 -0.08 -11.87
CA ASN A 97 24.96 0.68 -10.62
C ASN A 97 23.75 0.21 -9.79
N LEU A 98 22.98 -0.77 -10.27
CA LEU A 98 21.84 -1.36 -9.58
C LEU A 98 22.17 -2.82 -9.22
N HIS A 99 21.43 -3.34 -8.23
CA HIS A 99 21.58 -4.72 -7.80
C HIS A 99 20.51 -5.59 -8.45
N PHE A 100 20.90 -6.78 -8.92
CA PHE A 100 19.97 -7.71 -9.56
C PHE A 100 20.30 -9.15 -9.14
N ASP A 101 19.26 -9.91 -8.73
CA ASP A 101 19.42 -11.29 -8.32
C ASP A 101 18.36 -12.22 -8.92
N VAL A 102 18.79 -13.46 -9.20
CA VAL A 102 17.87 -14.52 -9.61
C VAL A 102 17.20 -15.07 -8.38
N MET A 103 15.91 -14.77 -8.24
CA MET A 103 15.18 -15.10 -6.99
C MET A 103 13.67 -15.26 -7.25
N ASP A 104 13.07 -16.20 -6.53
CA ASP A 104 11.62 -16.36 -6.48
C ASP A 104 11.04 -15.58 -5.31
N VAL A 105 10.04 -14.75 -5.56
CA VAL A 105 9.34 -14.00 -4.51
C VAL A 105 8.64 -14.92 -3.49
N ALA A 106 8.24 -16.13 -3.89
CA ALA A 106 7.64 -17.10 -2.98
C ALA A 106 8.63 -17.67 -1.92
N SER A 107 9.93 -17.52 -2.18
CA SER A 107 11.03 -17.88 -1.28
C SER A 107 12.05 -16.74 -1.18
N LEU A 108 11.57 -15.55 -0.82
CA LEU A 108 12.38 -14.34 -0.74
C LEU A 108 13.47 -14.46 0.33
N GLU A 109 14.73 -14.28 -0.09
CA GLU A 109 15.92 -14.38 0.78
C GLU A 109 16.49 -13.00 1.15
N VAL A 110 15.65 -11.99 1.17
CA VAL A 110 15.99 -10.61 1.52
C VAL A 110 15.26 -10.26 2.81
N ASP A 111 15.99 -9.75 3.82
CA ASP A 111 15.46 -9.39 5.13
C ASP A 111 15.78 -7.92 5.50
N GLU A 112 15.76 -7.03 4.51
CA GLU A 112 15.95 -5.61 4.72
C GLU A 112 14.77 -4.81 4.19
N PRO A 113 14.35 -3.74 4.89
CA PRO A 113 13.18 -2.97 4.47
C PRO A 113 13.49 -2.05 3.29
N PHE A 114 12.50 -1.93 2.41
CA PHE A 114 12.48 -0.98 1.30
C PHE A 114 11.38 0.07 1.51
N ASP A 115 11.59 1.26 0.97
CA ASP A 115 10.55 2.30 0.98
C ASP A 115 9.40 1.93 0.02
N TYR A 116 9.76 1.31 -1.10
CA TYR A 116 8.81 0.88 -2.13
C TYR A 116 9.13 -0.51 -2.66
N VAL A 117 8.07 -1.31 -2.85
CA VAL A 117 8.11 -2.61 -3.52
C VAL A 117 7.23 -2.53 -4.76
N VAL A 118 7.76 -2.89 -5.93
CA VAL A 118 7.06 -2.78 -7.22
C VAL A 118 6.90 -4.17 -7.82
N LEU A 119 5.67 -4.52 -8.21
CA LEU A 119 5.31 -5.72 -8.99
C LEU A 119 4.63 -5.26 -10.29
N ALA A 120 5.42 -4.92 -11.29
CA ALA A 120 4.92 -4.39 -12.55
C ALA A 120 4.63 -5.51 -13.58
N GLY A 121 3.36 -5.92 -13.66
CA GLY A 121 2.91 -6.99 -14.56
C GLY A 121 3.37 -8.40 -14.15
N THR A 122 3.80 -8.59 -12.91
CA THR A 122 4.39 -9.86 -12.43
C THR A 122 3.37 -10.80 -11.80
N VAL A 123 2.34 -10.24 -11.13
CA VAL A 123 1.39 -11.00 -10.32
C VAL A 123 0.67 -12.10 -11.11
N GLY A 124 0.40 -11.87 -12.40
CA GLY A 124 -0.24 -12.85 -13.28
C GLY A 124 0.58 -14.13 -13.51
N TYR A 125 1.88 -14.13 -13.24
CA TYR A 125 2.77 -15.27 -13.44
C TYR A 125 3.12 -16.02 -12.15
N LEU A 126 2.73 -15.49 -10.99
CA LEU A 126 3.00 -16.13 -9.71
C LEU A 126 2.21 -17.43 -9.57
N ALA A 127 2.87 -18.50 -9.16
CA ALA A 127 2.22 -19.79 -8.90
C ALA A 127 1.31 -19.72 -7.67
N ASP A 128 1.74 -18.99 -6.64
CA ASP A 128 0.98 -18.72 -5.41
C ASP A 128 1.13 -17.23 -5.04
N VAL A 129 0.11 -16.46 -5.39
CA VAL A 129 0.06 -15.02 -5.11
C VAL A 129 -0.02 -14.75 -3.60
N GLN A 130 -0.76 -15.58 -2.86
CA GLN A 130 -0.91 -15.42 -1.43
C GLN A 130 0.42 -15.66 -0.71
N GLN A 131 1.14 -16.72 -1.08
CA GLN A 131 2.46 -17.00 -0.53
C GLN A 131 3.45 -15.89 -0.86
N ALA A 132 3.46 -15.41 -2.10
CA ALA A 132 4.30 -14.29 -2.51
C ALA A 132 4.03 -13.04 -1.64
N PHE A 133 2.76 -12.68 -1.44
CA PHE A 133 2.42 -11.54 -0.59
C PHE A 133 2.83 -11.72 0.86
N LYS A 134 2.73 -12.93 1.44
CA LYS A 134 3.25 -13.21 2.79
C LYS A 134 4.75 -12.95 2.90
N GLN A 135 5.53 -13.29 1.87
CA GLN A 135 6.98 -13.03 1.86
C GLN A 135 7.33 -11.55 1.83
N LEU A 136 6.45 -10.69 1.29
CA LEU A 136 6.71 -9.25 1.24
C LEU A 136 6.87 -8.60 2.62
N HIS A 137 6.33 -9.20 3.69
CA HIS A 137 6.53 -8.68 5.05
C HIS A 137 8.01 -8.62 5.46
N ARG A 138 8.87 -9.48 4.90
CA ARG A 138 10.32 -9.50 5.17
C ARG A 138 11.04 -8.23 4.68
N VAL A 139 10.47 -7.59 3.66
CA VAL A 139 11.05 -6.42 2.99
C VAL A 139 10.23 -5.15 3.21
N CYS A 140 9.20 -5.22 4.05
CA CYS A 140 8.32 -4.10 4.34
C CYS A 140 8.50 -3.58 5.76
N ALA A 141 8.67 -2.27 5.89
CA ALA A 141 8.44 -1.51 7.13
C ALA A 141 7.00 -0.94 7.14
N PRO A 142 6.49 -0.42 8.25
CA PRO A 142 5.14 0.14 8.32
C PRO A 142 4.84 1.24 7.26
N GLN A 143 5.86 2.01 6.89
CA GLN A 143 5.75 3.07 5.88
C GLN A 143 5.92 2.58 4.44
N THR A 144 6.34 1.33 4.21
CA THR A 144 6.55 0.78 2.87
C THR A 144 5.28 0.86 2.02
N ARG A 145 5.42 1.21 0.75
CA ARG A 145 4.32 1.16 -0.22
C ARG A 145 4.60 0.08 -1.26
N ILE A 146 3.59 -0.74 -1.50
CA ILE A 146 3.63 -1.79 -2.52
C ILE A 146 2.82 -1.31 -3.71
N ILE A 147 3.41 -1.30 -4.89
CA ILE A 147 2.77 -0.90 -6.15
C ILE A 147 2.63 -2.14 -7.01
N ILE A 148 1.41 -2.53 -7.29
CA ILE A 148 1.10 -3.68 -8.14
C ILE A 148 0.42 -3.17 -9.41
N THR A 149 0.91 -3.56 -10.58
CA THR A 149 0.18 -3.35 -11.84
C THR A 149 -0.03 -4.68 -12.55
N HIS A 150 -1.17 -4.81 -13.21
CA HIS A 150 -1.53 -6.01 -13.97
C HIS A 150 -2.48 -5.66 -15.12
N TYR A 151 -2.61 -6.55 -16.09
CA TYR A 151 -3.61 -6.39 -17.13
C TYR A 151 -5.01 -6.63 -16.59
N SER A 152 -5.95 -5.76 -16.98
CA SER A 152 -7.38 -5.98 -16.72
C SER A 152 -7.87 -7.21 -17.50
N TYR A 153 -8.58 -8.11 -16.82
CA TYR A 153 -9.17 -9.30 -17.43
C TYR A 153 -10.12 -8.98 -18.60
N LEU A 154 -10.73 -7.79 -18.60
CA LEU A 154 -11.60 -7.32 -19.69
C LEU A 154 -10.88 -7.27 -21.04
N TRP A 155 -9.57 -7.09 -21.00
CA TRP A 155 -8.74 -6.99 -22.21
C TRP A 155 -8.19 -8.32 -22.68
N GLN A 156 -8.42 -9.42 -21.97
CA GLN A 156 -7.88 -10.74 -22.31
C GLN A 156 -8.14 -11.15 -23.76
N PRO A 157 -9.38 -11.06 -24.31
CA PRO A 157 -9.62 -11.47 -25.70
C PRO A 157 -8.82 -10.63 -26.71
N LEU A 158 -8.74 -9.31 -26.47
CA LEU A 158 -8.02 -8.39 -27.35
C LEU A 158 -6.51 -8.58 -27.25
N LEU A 159 -5.99 -8.86 -26.05
CA LEU A 159 -4.57 -9.14 -25.83
C LEU A 159 -4.14 -10.47 -26.49
N ASN A 160 -4.97 -11.50 -26.42
CA ASN A 160 -4.73 -12.78 -27.10
C ASN A 160 -4.77 -12.61 -28.62
N TRP A 161 -5.69 -11.82 -29.15
CA TRP A 161 -5.70 -11.49 -30.56
C TRP A 161 -4.45 -10.68 -30.98
N ALA A 162 -4.04 -9.66 -30.19
CA ALA A 162 -2.85 -8.90 -30.46
C ALA A 162 -1.57 -9.76 -30.46
N GLU A 163 -1.51 -10.78 -29.62
CA GLU A 163 -0.44 -11.77 -29.57
C GLU A 163 -0.42 -12.64 -30.83
N SER A 164 -1.58 -13.16 -31.26
CA SER A 164 -1.71 -14.01 -32.47
C SER A 164 -1.26 -13.30 -33.74
N ILE A 165 -1.42 -11.99 -33.85
CA ILE A 165 -0.97 -11.16 -34.96
C ILE A 165 0.45 -10.56 -34.77
N GLY A 166 1.17 -10.99 -33.71
CA GLY A 166 2.53 -10.55 -33.43
C GLY A 166 2.64 -9.07 -33.03
N GLN A 167 1.59 -8.46 -32.48
CA GLN A 167 1.62 -7.08 -31.97
C GLN A 167 1.96 -7.02 -30.49
N ARG A 168 1.84 -8.14 -29.77
CA ARG A 168 2.22 -8.34 -28.39
C ARG A 168 3.26 -9.45 -28.29
N MET A 169 4.18 -9.31 -27.35
CA MET A 169 5.14 -10.36 -27.03
C MET A 169 4.39 -11.62 -26.57
N PRO A 170 4.77 -12.82 -27.04
CA PRO A 170 4.21 -14.06 -26.53
C PRO A 170 4.31 -14.15 -25.01
N GLN A 171 3.24 -14.59 -24.38
CA GLN A 171 3.15 -14.67 -22.92
C GLN A 171 2.85 -16.10 -22.48
N PRO A 172 3.41 -16.57 -21.36
CA PRO A 172 2.96 -17.81 -20.75
C PRO A 172 1.54 -17.65 -20.21
N ALA A 173 0.91 -18.77 -19.85
CA ALA A 173 -0.42 -18.71 -19.21
C ALA A 173 -0.37 -17.83 -17.96
N GLN A 174 -1.33 -16.92 -17.85
CA GLN A 174 -1.42 -15.95 -16.76
C GLN A 174 -2.63 -16.22 -15.86
N ASN A 175 -2.50 -15.89 -14.59
CA ASN A 175 -3.63 -15.74 -13.68
C ASN A 175 -4.29 -14.38 -13.94
N TRP A 176 -5.55 -14.41 -14.39
CA TRP A 176 -6.33 -13.20 -14.62
C TRP A 176 -7.06 -12.81 -13.31
N LEU A 177 -6.42 -11.95 -12.53
CA LEU A 177 -6.96 -11.46 -11.26
C LEU A 177 -7.74 -10.16 -11.49
N SER A 178 -8.89 -10.03 -10.83
CA SER A 178 -9.58 -8.75 -10.73
C SER A 178 -8.94 -7.86 -9.65
N GLN A 179 -9.32 -6.59 -9.60
CA GLN A 179 -8.89 -5.70 -8.52
C GLN A 179 -9.41 -6.16 -7.15
N GLU A 180 -10.62 -6.71 -7.11
CA GLU A 180 -11.20 -7.25 -5.87
C GLU A 180 -10.49 -8.53 -5.41
N ASP A 181 -10.07 -9.41 -6.33
CA ASP A 181 -9.25 -10.58 -5.98
C ASP A 181 -7.93 -10.15 -5.33
N LEU A 182 -7.24 -9.17 -5.93
CA LEU A 182 -5.99 -8.64 -5.38
C LEU A 182 -6.19 -7.98 -4.01
N LYS A 183 -7.26 -7.19 -3.85
CA LYS A 183 -7.60 -6.57 -2.58
C LYS A 183 -7.86 -7.61 -1.50
N ASN A 184 -8.61 -8.68 -1.81
CA ASN A 184 -8.89 -9.77 -0.90
C ASN A 184 -7.61 -10.54 -0.52
N LEU A 185 -6.74 -10.84 -1.50
CA LEU A 185 -5.47 -11.52 -1.25
C LEU A 185 -4.52 -10.67 -0.40
N LEU A 186 -4.47 -9.37 -0.65
CA LEU A 186 -3.70 -8.43 0.16
C LEU A 186 -4.24 -8.38 1.60
N ALA A 187 -5.55 -8.26 1.78
CA ALA A 187 -6.17 -8.25 3.11
C ALA A 187 -5.91 -9.55 3.88
N LEU A 188 -6.04 -10.71 3.22
CA LEU A 188 -5.75 -12.03 3.80
C LEU A 188 -4.28 -12.23 4.19
N THR A 189 -3.39 -11.42 3.64
CA THR A 189 -1.94 -11.46 3.90
C THR A 189 -1.44 -10.31 4.74
N GLY A 190 -2.34 -9.52 5.36
CA GLY A 190 -1.98 -8.44 6.28
C GLY A 190 -1.56 -7.13 5.60
N PHE A 191 -2.06 -6.88 4.39
CA PHE A 191 -1.88 -5.60 3.70
C PHE A 191 -3.22 -4.89 3.50
N GLU A 192 -3.22 -3.57 3.54
CA GLU A 192 -4.37 -2.73 3.23
C GLU A 192 -4.17 -1.96 1.93
N VAL A 193 -5.21 -1.87 1.13
CA VAL A 193 -5.21 -1.11 -0.12
C VAL A 193 -5.48 0.35 0.17
N ILE A 194 -4.51 1.22 -0.16
CA ILE A 194 -4.63 2.68 -0.02
C ILE A 194 -5.31 3.30 -1.24
N ARG A 195 -4.97 2.78 -2.42
CA ARG A 195 -5.49 3.29 -3.69
C ARG A 195 -5.53 2.19 -4.73
N GLN A 196 -6.58 2.18 -5.54
CA GLN A 196 -6.70 1.33 -6.71
C GLN A 196 -7.32 2.10 -7.86
N GLY A 197 -7.17 1.58 -9.07
CA GLY A 197 -7.76 2.16 -10.25
C GLY A 197 -7.31 1.46 -11.52
N SER A 198 -7.79 1.95 -12.66
CA SER A 198 -7.32 1.51 -13.95
C SER A 198 -6.82 2.67 -14.81
N ARG A 199 -6.01 2.35 -15.80
CA ARG A 199 -5.34 3.31 -16.66
C ARG A 199 -5.24 2.78 -18.08
N PHE A 200 -4.96 3.68 -19.03
CA PHE A 200 -4.52 3.34 -20.36
C PHE A 200 -5.59 2.63 -21.20
N ILE A 201 -6.66 3.35 -21.54
CA ILE A 201 -7.77 2.82 -22.36
C ILE A 201 -7.34 2.61 -23.81
N ALA A 202 -6.52 3.51 -24.36
CA ALA A 202 -6.03 3.41 -25.75
C ALA A 202 -4.59 2.93 -25.78
N PRO A 203 -4.33 1.62 -26.06
CA PRO A 203 -2.99 1.01 -25.95
C PRO A 203 -2.06 1.35 -27.13
N LYS A 204 -2.56 1.96 -28.21
CA LYS A 204 -1.75 2.42 -29.34
C LYS A 204 -1.71 3.94 -29.40
N LYS A 205 -0.52 4.48 -29.71
CA LYS A 205 -0.34 5.92 -29.89
C LYS A 205 -0.99 6.36 -31.18
N ILE A 206 -2.26 6.78 -31.12
CA ILE A 206 -2.95 7.48 -32.19
C ILE A 206 -2.77 8.98 -31.92
N PRO A 207 -2.07 9.74 -32.79
CA PRO A 207 -1.80 11.15 -32.55
C PRO A 207 -3.07 11.91 -32.16
N PHE A 208 -2.98 12.77 -31.14
CA PHE A 208 -4.03 13.59 -30.57
C PHE A 208 -5.20 12.85 -29.90
N VAL A 209 -5.62 11.67 -30.42
CA VAL A 209 -6.80 10.92 -29.94
C VAL A 209 -6.47 10.10 -28.71
N ALA A 210 -5.39 9.27 -28.74
CA ALA A 210 -5.05 8.38 -27.64
C ALA A 210 -4.69 9.16 -26.37
N THR A 211 -3.98 10.28 -26.49
CA THR A 211 -3.62 11.14 -25.36
C THR A 211 -4.86 11.76 -24.73
N GLY A 212 -5.82 12.22 -25.54
CA GLY A 212 -7.09 12.77 -25.07
C GLY A 212 -7.93 11.71 -24.34
N ILE A 213 -8.08 10.52 -24.93
CA ILE A 213 -8.81 9.41 -24.32
C ILE A 213 -8.17 9.00 -22.99
N ASN A 214 -6.88 8.75 -22.94
CA ASN A 214 -6.20 8.31 -21.73
C ASN A 214 -6.16 9.39 -20.63
N ARG A 215 -6.08 10.68 -21.03
CA ARG A 215 -6.00 11.79 -20.07
C ARG A 215 -7.33 12.21 -19.49
N TYR A 216 -8.40 12.19 -20.29
CA TYR A 216 -9.71 12.74 -19.92
C TYR A 216 -10.77 11.65 -19.73
N LEU A 217 -11.01 10.77 -20.71
CA LEU A 217 -12.04 9.74 -20.62
C LEU A 217 -11.67 8.67 -19.58
N GLY A 218 -10.40 8.29 -19.48
CA GLY A 218 -9.94 7.31 -18.50
C GLY A 218 -10.05 7.75 -17.03
N ARG A 219 -10.59 8.94 -16.76
CA ARG A 219 -10.81 9.45 -15.40
C ARG A 219 -12.29 9.66 -15.05
N ILE A 220 -13.17 9.39 -15.98
CA ILE A 220 -14.63 9.62 -15.84
C ILE A 220 -15.32 8.27 -15.73
N ALA A 221 -16.11 8.05 -14.68
CA ALA A 221 -16.93 6.86 -14.54
C ALA A 221 -18.00 6.81 -15.68
N PRO A 222 -18.26 5.62 -16.29
CA PRO A 222 -17.71 4.30 -15.98
C PRO A 222 -16.43 3.94 -16.75
N PHE A 223 -15.88 4.85 -17.57
CA PHE A 223 -14.73 4.58 -18.44
C PHE A 223 -13.43 4.35 -17.67
N ASP A 224 -13.34 4.85 -16.44
CA ASP A 224 -12.21 4.64 -15.53
C ASP A 224 -11.98 3.15 -15.18
N GLN A 225 -12.98 2.28 -15.39
CA GLN A 225 -12.87 0.83 -15.19
C GLN A 225 -12.41 0.07 -16.45
N LEU A 226 -12.41 0.73 -17.61
CA LEU A 226 -12.07 0.13 -18.90
C LEU A 226 -10.57 0.18 -19.24
N GLY A 227 -9.73 0.65 -18.34
CA GLY A 227 -8.29 0.71 -18.57
C GLY A 227 -7.67 -0.66 -18.81
N LEU A 228 -6.70 -0.73 -19.73
CA LEU A 228 -5.89 -1.93 -19.99
C LEU A 228 -5.10 -2.36 -18.77
N THR A 229 -4.59 -1.38 -18.01
CA THR A 229 -3.77 -1.60 -16.82
C THR A 229 -4.58 -1.30 -15.58
N SER A 230 -4.74 -2.28 -14.72
CA SER A 230 -5.19 -2.10 -13.36
C SER A 230 -3.99 -1.88 -12.44
N TYR A 231 -4.14 -1.02 -11.43
CA TYR A 231 -3.11 -0.82 -10.42
C TYR A 231 -3.70 -0.81 -9.01
N VAL A 232 -2.90 -1.28 -8.08
CA VAL A 232 -3.18 -1.26 -6.64
C VAL A 232 -1.95 -0.71 -5.92
N ILE A 233 -2.17 0.22 -4.99
CA ILE A 233 -1.16 0.71 -4.05
C ILE A 233 -1.61 0.25 -2.67
N ALA A 234 -0.75 -0.52 -2.01
CA ALA A 234 -1.01 -1.09 -0.70
C ALA A 234 0.11 -0.75 0.29
N ARG A 235 -0.13 -1.00 1.55
CA ARG A 235 0.87 -0.95 2.63
C ARG A 235 0.62 -2.10 3.62
N PRO A 236 1.58 -2.45 4.47
CA PRO A 236 1.31 -3.31 5.61
C PRO A 236 0.13 -2.75 6.40
N ALA A 237 -0.85 -3.60 6.71
CA ALA A 237 -1.98 -3.19 7.54
C ALA A 237 -1.47 -2.88 8.96
N TYR A 238 -1.87 -1.75 9.50
CA TYR A 238 -1.46 -1.30 10.84
C TYR A 238 -1.94 -2.23 11.97
N PHE A 239 -2.75 -3.22 11.64
CA PHE A 239 -3.32 -4.17 12.58
C PHE A 239 -2.54 -5.49 12.61
N GLN A 240 -1.36 -5.48 13.25
CA GLN A 240 -0.95 -6.63 14.04
C GLN A 240 -1.08 -6.22 15.52
N PRO A 241 -2.12 -6.66 16.22
CA PRO A 241 -2.41 -6.19 17.57
C PRO A 241 -1.39 -6.58 18.62
N GLU A 242 -0.40 -7.39 18.33
CA GLU A 242 0.44 -8.00 19.37
C GLU A 242 1.96 -7.73 19.29
N THR A 243 2.51 -7.11 18.23
CA THR A 243 3.98 -7.02 18.11
C THR A 243 4.59 -5.65 17.84
N LEU A 244 3.80 -4.60 17.59
CA LEU A 244 4.30 -3.24 17.33
C LEU A 244 3.53 -2.14 18.07
N ILE A 245 3.06 -2.40 19.28
CA ILE A 245 2.70 -1.30 20.15
C ILE A 245 4.03 -0.76 20.68
N ASP A 246 4.58 0.24 20.01
CA ASP A 246 5.66 1.04 20.58
C ASP A 246 5.09 1.85 21.74
N HIS A 247 5.16 1.25 22.94
CA HIS A 247 4.76 1.91 24.17
C HIS A 247 5.70 3.03 24.59
N SER A 248 6.70 3.38 23.79
CA SER A 248 7.66 4.44 24.13
C SER A 248 7.03 5.84 24.02
N TYR A 249 6.06 6.04 23.13
CA TYR A 249 5.40 7.33 22.95
C TYR A 249 4.31 7.58 23.99
N SER A 250 4.27 8.81 24.50
CA SER A 250 3.18 9.31 25.33
C SER A 250 2.06 9.94 24.49
N VAL A 251 0.82 9.90 25.00
CA VAL A 251 -0.35 10.37 24.26
C VAL A 251 -1.11 11.43 25.06
N SER A 252 -1.42 12.55 24.43
CA SER A 252 -2.32 13.58 24.96
C SER A 252 -3.67 13.50 24.24
N VAL A 253 -4.73 13.21 24.99
CA VAL A 253 -6.10 13.16 24.46
C VAL A 253 -6.82 14.45 24.82
N VAL A 254 -7.09 15.28 23.82
CA VAL A 254 -7.86 16.53 24.00
C VAL A 254 -9.33 16.25 23.76
N ILE A 255 -10.17 16.56 24.76
CA ILE A 255 -11.63 16.39 24.74
C ILE A 255 -12.29 17.77 24.78
N PRO A 256 -12.64 18.35 23.62
CA PRO A 256 -13.44 19.57 23.59
C PRO A 256 -14.88 19.23 23.98
N ALA A 257 -15.42 19.91 24.98
CA ALA A 257 -16.75 19.65 25.48
C ALA A 257 -17.60 20.95 25.55
N ARG A 258 -18.80 20.89 24.96
CA ARG A 258 -19.77 21.97 25.06
C ARG A 258 -21.18 21.43 25.11
N ASN A 259 -21.88 21.65 26.21
CA ASN A 259 -23.20 21.09 26.49
C ASN A 259 -23.20 19.55 26.44
N GLU A 260 -22.20 18.96 27.11
CA GLU A 260 -21.92 17.50 27.10
C GLU A 260 -21.95 16.92 28.53
N GLU A 261 -22.69 17.54 29.47
CA GLU A 261 -22.76 17.11 30.86
C GLU A 261 -22.96 15.60 31.05
N GLY A 262 -23.86 15.00 30.24
CA GLY A 262 -24.16 13.57 30.32
C GLY A 262 -23.13 12.62 29.71
N ASN A 263 -22.10 13.14 28.98
CA ASN A 263 -21.14 12.35 28.23
C ASN A 263 -19.73 12.34 28.83
N ILE A 264 -19.40 13.30 29.72
CA ILE A 264 -18.04 13.51 30.24
C ILE A 264 -17.48 12.28 30.94
N GLU A 265 -18.23 11.70 31.88
CA GLU A 265 -17.78 10.51 32.60
C GLU A 265 -17.63 9.31 31.68
N ASN A 266 -18.57 9.14 30.75
CA ASN A 266 -18.51 8.02 29.80
C ASN A 266 -17.29 8.10 28.86
N ALA A 267 -16.86 9.31 28.48
CA ALA A 267 -15.66 9.54 27.70
C ALA A 267 -14.40 9.02 28.41
N LEU A 268 -14.25 9.31 29.73
CA LEU A 268 -13.11 8.79 30.51
C LEU A 268 -13.19 7.30 30.80
N ARG A 269 -14.39 6.80 31.09
CA ARG A 269 -14.59 5.38 31.41
C ARG A 269 -14.21 4.46 30.27
N ARG A 270 -14.53 4.86 29.03
CA ARG A 270 -14.28 4.09 27.81
C ARG A 270 -12.90 4.35 27.21
N LEU A 271 -12.20 5.38 27.65
CA LEU A 271 -10.87 5.70 27.14
C LEU A 271 -9.89 4.56 27.47
N PRO A 272 -9.25 3.92 26.47
CA PRO A 272 -8.20 2.94 26.70
C PRO A 272 -6.89 3.65 27.13
N ALA A 273 -6.02 2.93 27.84
CA ALA A 273 -4.66 3.38 28.04
C ALA A 273 -3.87 3.28 26.73
N MET A 274 -3.16 4.34 26.36
CA MET A 274 -2.42 4.44 25.10
C MET A 274 -0.98 4.83 25.36
N GLY A 275 -0.06 4.17 24.65
CA GLY A 275 1.37 4.46 24.75
C GLY A 275 1.97 4.22 26.14
N SER A 276 3.09 4.88 26.44
CA SER A 276 3.79 4.82 27.73
C SER A 276 3.05 5.58 28.85
N LYS A 277 2.36 6.63 28.49
CA LYS A 277 1.55 7.48 29.36
C LYS A 277 0.43 8.12 28.56
N THR A 278 -0.78 8.16 29.13
CA THR A 278 -1.92 8.86 28.55
C THR A 278 -2.30 10.02 29.48
N GLU A 279 -2.29 11.25 29.00
CA GLU A 279 -2.89 12.40 29.66
C GLU A 279 -4.21 12.80 28.99
N VAL A 280 -5.13 13.34 29.73
CA VAL A 280 -6.44 13.79 29.24
C VAL A 280 -6.58 15.29 29.48
N ILE A 281 -6.98 16.02 28.45
CA ILE A 281 -7.12 17.47 28.50
C ILE A 281 -8.54 17.84 28.11
N PHE A 282 -9.38 18.17 29.10
CA PHE A 282 -10.69 18.71 28.83
C PHE A 282 -10.60 20.21 28.50
N VAL A 283 -11.30 20.63 27.45
CA VAL A 283 -11.46 22.05 27.13
C VAL A 283 -12.95 22.38 27.02
N GLU A 284 -13.48 23.04 28.01
CA GLU A 284 -14.87 23.44 28.10
C GLU A 284 -15.16 24.65 27.20
N GLY A 285 -16.23 24.57 26.42
CA GLY A 285 -16.56 25.43 25.28
C GLY A 285 -17.64 26.49 25.56
N ASN A 286 -17.68 27.13 26.72
CA ASN A 286 -18.73 28.08 27.14
C ASN A 286 -20.12 27.44 27.08
N SER A 287 -20.30 26.35 27.78
CA SER A 287 -21.55 25.60 27.93
C SER A 287 -22.63 26.41 28.70
N THR A 288 -23.86 26.06 28.45
CA THR A 288 -25.04 26.61 29.13
C THR A 288 -25.64 25.64 30.18
N ASP A 289 -25.13 24.41 30.19
CA ASP A 289 -25.44 23.34 31.15
C ASP A 289 -24.33 23.19 32.22
N ASN A 290 -24.35 22.13 33.03
CA ASN A 290 -23.37 21.86 34.06
C ASN A 290 -22.10 21.15 33.55
N THR A 291 -21.80 21.18 32.26
CA THR A 291 -20.62 20.50 31.65
C THR A 291 -19.33 20.82 32.42
N TRP A 292 -19.09 22.08 32.83
CA TRP A 292 -17.87 22.45 33.56
C TRP A 292 -17.78 21.79 34.92
N ASP A 293 -18.86 21.80 35.68
CA ASP A 293 -18.89 21.22 37.04
C ASP A 293 -18.74 19.70 36.96
N GLU A 294 -19.30 19.08 35.93
CA GLU A 294 -19.16 17.66 35.68
C GLU A 294 -17.70 17.30 35.29
N ILE A 295 -17.04 18.09 34.42
CA ILE A 295 -15.61 17.93 34.11
C ILE A 295 -14.77 17.95 35.39
N GLN A 296 -15.02 18.90 36.30
CA GLN A 296 -14.26 19.00 37.53
C GLN A 296 -14.51 17.82 38.47
N ARG A 297 -15.78 17.39 38.59
CA ARG A 297 -16.17 16.22 39.41
C ARG A 297 -15.44 14.97 38.91
N VAL A 298 -15.53 14.71 37.59
CA VAL A 298 -14.95 13.52 36.98
C VAL A 298 -13.42 13.58 37.01
N ALA A 299 -12.82 14.76 36.83
CA ALA A 299 -11.37 14.91 36.95
C ALA A 299 -10.85 14.55 38.35
N GLU A 300 -11.57 14.93 39.44
CA GLU A 300 -11.21 14.55 40.79
C GLU A 300 -11.44 13.07 41.08
N GLU A 301 -12.52 12.48 40.54
CA GLU A 301 -12.84 11.07 40.74
C GLU A 301 -11.86 10.12 40.04
N TYR A 302 -11.37 10.50 38.85
CA TYR A 302 -10.49 9.67 38.03
C TYR A 302 -9.01 10.06 38.09
N LYS A 303 -8.61 10.96 39.01
CA LYS A 303 -7.22 11.47 39.13
C LYS A 303 -6.15 10.38 39.36
N ASP A 304 -6.56 9.29 40.03
CA ASP A 304 -5.65 8.16 40.31
C ASP A 304 -5.44 7.27 39.05
N ARG A 305 -6.34 7.37 38.09
CA ARG A 305 -6.26 6.60 36.85
C ARG A 305 -5.63 7.38 35.69
N TRP A 306 -5.92 8.67 35.59
CA TRP A 306 -5.53 9.52 34.48
C TRP A 306 -4.87 10.82 34.97
N ASP A 307 -3.87 11.30 34.21
CA ASP A 307 -3.32 12.65 34.36
C ASP A 307 -4.28 13.62 33.64
N ILE A 308 -5.14 14.30 34.40
CA ILE A 308 -6.23 15.11 33.85
C ILE A 308 -5.95 16.60 34.04
N SER A 309 -6.10 17.37 32.97
CA SER A 309 -6.07 18.83 32.99
C SER A 309 -7.36 19.40 32.42
N CYS A 310 -7.90 20.45 33.07
CA CYS A 310 -9.17 21.06 32.69
C CYS A 310 -8.98 22.54 32.38
N PHE A 311 -9.47 23.01 31.23
CA PHE A 311 -9.39 24.39 30.79
C PHE A 311 -10.73 24.89 30.27
N LYS A 312 -11.01 26.20 30.46
CA LYS A 312 -12.09 26.89 29.72
C LYS A 312 -11.51 27.53 28.47
N GLN A 313 -12.16 27.40 27.34
CA GLN A 313 -11.71 28.09 26.12
C GLN A 313 -11.86 29.60 26.25
N SER A 314 -10.99 30.34 25.54
CA SER A 314 -11.04 31.81 25.54
C SER A 314 -11.76 32.36 24.30
N GLY A 315 -11.84 31.60 23.24
CA GLY A 315 -12.48 31.98 21.99
C GLY A 315 -13.84 31.28 21.79
N LYS A 316 -14.14 30.91 20.54
CA LYS A 316 -15.40 30.27 20.17
C LYS A 316 -15.17 29.08 19.23
N GLY A 317 -15.98 28.05 19.43
CA GLY A 317 -16.04 26.88 18.54
C GLY A 317 -15.00 25.81 18.85
N LYS A 318 -15.23 24.60 18.31
CA LYS A 318 -14.43 23.39 18.57
C LYS A 318 -12.93 23.59 18.23
N ALA A 319 -12.63 24.27 17.14
CA ALA A 319 -11.25 24.49 16.72
C ALA A 319 -10.42 25.32 17.71
N ASP A 320 -11.06 26.27 18.42
CA ASP A 320 -10.39 27.06 19.46
C ASP A 320 -10.11 26.19 20.70
N ALA A 321 -11.08 25.38 21.12
CA ALA A 321 -10.93 24.44 22.21
C ALA A 321 -9.79 23.43 21.94
N VAL A 322 -9.75 22.85 20.75
CA VAL A 322 -8.70 21.92 20.33
C VAL A 322 -7.33 22.59 20.33
N ARG A 323 -7.18 23.79 19.75
CA ARG A 323 -5.91 24.53 19.76
C ARG A 323 -5.44 24.82 21.19
N LYS A 324 -6.36 25.19 22.08
CA LYS A 324 -6.02 25.40 23.48
C LYS A 324 -5.55 24.12 24.15
N GLY A 325 -6.23 22.99 23.93
CA GLY A 325 -5.81 21.68 24.43
C GLY A 325 -4.41 21.30 23.93
N PHE A 326 -4.16 21.41 22.63
CA PHE A 326 -2.85 21.11 22.03
C PHE A 326 -1.73 22.01 22.57
N ALA A 327 -2.02 23.28 22.89
CA ALA A 327 -1.03 24.18 23.49
C ALA A 327 -0.60 23.77 24.91
N HIS A 328 -1.38 22.95 25.62
CA HIS A 328 -1.09 22.46 26.96
C HIS A 328 -0.67 20.98 26.97
N ALA A 329 -0.78 20.30 25.83
CA ALA A 329 -0.41 18.90 25.68
C ALA A 329 1.09 18.70 25.85
N LYS A 330 1.47 17.58 26.50
CA LYS A 330 2.85 17.18 26.78
C LYS A 330 3.24 15.88 26.11
N GLY A 331 2.25 15.15 25.57
CA GLY A 331 2.47 13.87 24.90
C GLY A 331 3.12 14.03 23.53
N ASP A 332 3.83 12.99 23.12
CA ASP A 332 4.45 12.89 21.80
C ASP A 332 3.41 12.79 20.67
N ILE A 333 2.26 12.20 20.98
CA ILE A 333 1.12 12.05 20.07
C ILE A 333 -0.05 12.87 20.60
N LEU A 334 -0.65 13.69 19.73
CA LEU A 334 -1.82 14.49 20.04
C LEU A 334 -3.06 13.88 19.39
N MET A 335 -4.09 13.61 20.21
CA MET A 335 -5.36 13.06 19.75
C MET A 335 -6.52 13.99 20.12
N ILE A 336 -7.59 13.91 19.35
CA ILE A 336 -8.86 14.56 19.65
C ILE A 336 -9.91 13.46 19.85
N LEU A 337 -10.63 13.52 20.97
CA LEU A 337 -11.79 12.67 21.22
C LEU A 337 -13.02 13.55 21.41
N ASP A 338 -14.06 13.31 20.63
CA ASP A 338 -15.34 14.01 20.79
C ASP A 338 -16.05 13.51 22.05
N ALA A 339 -16.53 14.43 22.89
CA ALA A 339 -17.17 14.09 24.16
C ALA A 339 -18.44 13.26 24.00
N ASP A 340 -19.15 13.41 22.87
CA ASP A 340 -20.36 12.65 22.53
C ASP A 340 -20.07 11.20 22.11
N LEU A 341 -18.79 10.84 21.93
CA LEU A 341 -18.34 9.51 21.55
C LEU A 341 -19.00 8.98 20.26
N THR A 342 -19.28 9.85 19.30
CA THR A 342 -19.77 9.46 17.96
C THR A 342 -18.80 8.49 17.28
N ALA A 343 -17.51 8.62 17.54
CA ALA A 343 -16.48 7.62 17.22
C ALA A 343 -16.06 6.91 18.53
N PRO A 344 -16.21 5.58 18.63
CA PRO A 344 -15.76 4.84 19.81
C PRO A 344 -14.26 5.02 20.04
N PRO A 345 -13.80 5.24 21.29
CA PRO A 345 -12.37 5.41 21.58
C PRO A 345 -11.60 4.08 21.64
N GLU A 346 -12.28 2.94 21.69
CA GLU A 346 -11.73 1.57 21.72
C GLU A 346 -11.17 1.14 20.38
#